data_6578be7a61ccd6baeb913b71e2b81dd1
#
_entry.id   6578be7a61ccd6baeb913b71e2b81dd1
#
_cell.length_a   1.000
_cell.length_b   1.000
_cell.length_c   1.000
_cell.angle_alpha   90.00
_cell.angle_beta   90.00
_cell.angle_gamma   90.00
#
_symmetry.space_group_name_H-M   'P 1'
#
loop_
_entity.id
_entity.type
_entity.pdbx_description
1 polymer ?
#
loop_
_entity_poly.entity_id
_entity_poly.type
_entity_poly.pdbx_seq_one_letter_code
_entity_poly.pdbx_strand_id
1 'polypeptide(L)'
;MGSSVKKVKWWIYLIFIGSFALAELVVLLFSPQYQTLVWFCFYTSISNFCIPWLPHEPMVLLYGTLFNPLLVAFLGGIATCWVEFLNYKILGLITNIRQIQTITKKQWYLKAEGWFKKAPFLSLVISGLTPIPFAPFRVFSVTSRYSLTRYILSVFVARTPRYYILALTGAVIKLPWWGYGILFLIFLAIALYSRLHIRYAKG
;
A
#
# COMPACT_ATOMS: atom_id res chain seq x y z
N MET A 1 19.37 -22.72 5.65
CA MET A 1 18.56 -21.50 5.89
C MET A 1 17.97 -20.87 4.62
N GLY A 2 18.56 -21.06 3.44
CA GLY A 2 18.07 -20.45 2.17
C GLY A 2 16.80 -21.07 1.55
N SER A 3 16.50 -22.34 1.80
CA SER A 3 15.35 -23.03 1.18
C SER A 3 14.00 -22.67 1.81
N SER A 4 13.96 -22.45 3.11
CA SER A 4 12.73 -22.08 3.84
C SER A 4 12.22 -20.70 3.47
N VAL A 5 13.11 -19.71 3.32
CA VAL A 5 12.74 -18.32 2.92
C VAL A 5 12.24 -18.28 1.46
N LYS A 6 12.83 -19.12 0.58
CA LYS A 6 12.34 -19.25 -0.80
C LYS A 6 10.94 -19.88 -0.86
N LYS A 7 10.68 -20.95 -0.10
CA LYS A 7 9.36 -21.61 -0.06
C LYS A 7 8.25 -20.66 0.42
N VAL A 8 8.50 -19.90 1.49
CA VAL A 8 7.51 -18.94 2.02
C VAL A 8 7.16 -17.84 1.03
N LYS A 9 8.12 -17.36 0.22
CA LYS A 9 7.84 -16.36 -0.83
C LYS A 9 6.82 -16.86 -1.85
N TRP A 10 6.97 -18.08 -2.35
CA TRP A 10 6.06 -18.63 -3.37
C TRP A 10 4.63 -18.79 -2.86
N TRP A 11 4.42 -19.27 -1.65
CA TRP A 11 3.09 -19.42 -1.06
C TRP A 11 2.37 -18.07 -0.92
N ILE A 12 3.08 -17.01 -0.55
CA ILE A 12 2.50 -15.67 -0.42
C ILE A 12 2.02 -15.16 -1.79
N TYR A 13 2.81 -15.34 -2.85
CA TYR A 13 2.40 -14.97 -4.21
C TYR A 13 1.20 -15.80 -4.68
N LEU A 14 1.19 -17.10 -4.40
CA LEU A 14 0.08 -17.98 -4.76
C LEU A 14 -1.21 -17.57 -4.03
N ILE A 15 -1.16 -17.27 -2.74
CA ILE A 15 -2.32 -16.77 -1.99
C ILE A 15 -2.79 -15.43 -2.56
N PHE A 16 -1.87 -14.52 -2.86
CA PHE A 16 -2.20 -13.21 -3.42
C PHE A 16 -2.89 -13.35 -4.79
N ILE A 17 -2.27 -14.04 -5.72
CA ILE A 17 -2.83 -14.26 -7.06
C ILE A 17 -4.12 -15.06 -6.98
N GLY A 18 -4.17 -16.14 -6.20
CA GLY A 18 -5.34 -17.00 -6.04
C GLY A 18 -6.55 -16.26 -5.47
N SER A 19 -6.35 -15.35 -4.50
CA SER A 19 -7.45 -14.56 -3.93
C SER A 19 -8.06 -13.60 -4.96
N PHE A 20 -7.25 -12.99 -5.83
CA PHE A 20 -7.77 -12.14 -6.90
C PHE A 20 -8.40 -12.94 -8.03
N ALA A 21 -7.82 -14.07 -8.43
CA ALA A 21 -8.42 -14.95 -9.42
C ALA A 21 -9.79 -15.48 -8.97
N LEU A 22 -9.92 -15.83 -7.69
CA LEU A 22 -11.20 -16.24 -7.11
C LEU A 22 -12.21 -15.09 -7.09
N ALA A 23 -11.78 -13.88 -6.67
CA ALA A 23 -12.65 -12.72 -6.66
C ALA A 23 -13.12 -12.35 -8.09
N GLU A 24 -12.22 -12.39 -9.07
CA GLU A 24 -12.53 -12.15 -10.47
C GLU A 24 -13.56 -13.17 -10.99
N LEU A 25 -13.35 -14.46 -10.71
CA LEU A 25 -14.26 -15.52 -11.11
C LEU A 25 -15.67 -15.35 -10.49
N VAL A 26 -15.74 -15.04 -9.20
CA VAL A 26 -17.00 -14.81 -8.50
C VAL A 26 -17.74 -13.61 -9.10
N VAL A 27 -17.04 -12.50 -9.33
CA VAL A 27 -17.66 -11.29 -9.91
C VAL A 27 -18.09 -11.53 -11.35
N LEU A 28 -17.30 -12.24 -12.16
CA LEU A 28 -17.66 -12.60 -13.53
C LEU A 28 -18.95 -13.42 -13.59
N LEU A 29 -19.11 -14.37 -12.67
CA LEU A 29 -20.27 -15.28 -12.65
C LEU A 29 -21.55 -14.62 -12.13
N PHE A 30 -21.44 -13.77 -11.10
CA PHE A 30 -22.60 -13.23 -10.39
C PHE A 30 -22.91 -11.76 -10.69
N SER A 31 -21.92 -10.97 -11.07
CA SER A 31 -22.09 -9.52 -11.23
C SER A 31 -21.05 -8.92 -12.17
N PRO A 32 -21.06 -9.22 -13.48
CA PRO A 32 -20.03 -8.81 -14.43
C PRO A 32 -19.87 -7.28 -14.54
N GLN A 33 -20.91 -6.51 -14.20
CA GLN A 33 -20.83 -5.05 -14.17
C GLN A 33 -19.81 -4.49 -13.15
N TYR A 34 -19.42 -5.29 -12.15
CA TYR A 34 -18.43 -4.90 -11.13
C TYR A 34 -17.02 -5.44 -11.39
N GLN A 35 -16.78 -6.10 -12.52
CA GLN A 35 -15.48 -6.66 -12.88
C GLN A 35 -14.35 -5.61 -12.83
N THR A 36 -14.63 -4.39 -13.28
CA THR A 36 -13.67 -3.28 -13.23
C THR A 36 -13.26 -2.90 -11.80
N LEU A 37 -14.13 -3.09 -10.80
CA LEU A 37 -13.78 -2.87 -9.38
C LEU A 37 -12.81 -3.92 -8.85
N VAL A 38 -12.87 -5.16 -9.34
CA VAL A 38 -11.86 -6.18 -8.99
C VAL A 38 -10.49 -5.79 -9.54
N TRP A 39 -10.43 -5.31 -10.78
CA TRP A 39 -9.20 -4.76 -11.36
C TRP A 39 -8.66 -3.55 -10.58
N PHE A 40 -9.54 -2.68 -10.09
CA PHE A 40 -9.16 -1.58 -9.20
C PHE A 40 -8.54 -2.08 -7.90
N CYS A 41 -9.15 -3.07 -7.25
CA CYS A 41 -8.63 -3.69 -6.03
C CYS A 41 -7.27 -4.36 -6.28
N PHE A 42 -7.13 -5.07 -7.40
CA PHE A 42 -5.88 -5.70 -7.81
C PHE A 42 -4.77 -4.68 -8.03
N TYR A 43 -5.05 -3.62 -8.81
CA TYR A 43 -4.10 -2.53 -9.05
C TYR A 43 -3.70 -1.83 -7.75
N THR A 44 -4.68 -1.47 -6.90
CA THR A 44 -4.44 -0.84 -5.60
C THR A 44 -3.56 -1.72 -4.71
N SER A 45 -3.77 -3.02 -4.73
CA SER A 45 -2.96 -3.97 -3.99
C SER A 45 -1.52 -4.01 -4.50
N ILE A 46 -1.31 -4.12 -5.81
CA ILE A 46 0.04 -4.14 -6.42
C ILE A 46 0.79 -2.85 -6.10
N SER A 47 0.15 -1.69 -6.22
CA SER A 47 0.76 -0.39 -5.96
C SER A 47 1.16 -0.17 -4.50
N ASN A 48 0.49 -0.83 -3.55
CA ASN A 48 0.81 -0.79 -2.12
C ASN A 48 1.72 -1.94 -1.66
N PHE A 49 2.08 -2.88 -2.55
CA PHE A 49 2.99 -3.97 -2.20
C PHE A 49 4.39 -3.42 -1.87
N CYS A 50 5.25 -4.19 -1.22
CA CYS A 50 6.57 -3.77 -0.66
C CYS A 50 7.46 -2.91 -1.58
N ILE A 51 7.13 -2.81 -2.85
CA ILE A 51 7.83 -2.01 -3.86
C ILE A 51 6.83 -0.99 -4.42
N PRO A 52 6.62 0.16 -3.77
CA PRO A 52 5.66 1.17 -4.23
C PRO A 52 6.22 1.95 -5.42
N TRP A 53 6.04 1.41 -6.63
CA TRP A 53 6.48 2.04 -7.87
C TRP A 53 5.33 2.68 -8.63
N LEU A 54 4.12 2.17 -8.42
CA LEU A 54 2.94 2.56 -9.15
C LEU A 54 2.12 3.55 -8.33
N PRO A 55 1.88 4.76 -8.83
CA PRO A 55 1.00 5.70 -8.17
C PRO A 55 -0.44 5.19 -8.24
N HIS A 56 -1.10 5.06 -7.11
CA HIS A 56 -2.49 4.60 -7.04
C HIS A 56 -3.49 5.75 -6.99
N GLU A 57 -3.05 6.96 -6.66
CA GLU A 57 -3.90 8.13 -6.55
C GLU A 57 -4.69 8.45 -7.85
N PRO A 58 -4.08 8.46 -9.05
CA PRO A 58 -4.81 8.70 -10.30
C PRO A 58 -5.89 7.65 -10.58
N MET A 59 -5.66 6.41 -10.17
CA MET A 59 -6.66 5.35 -10.34
C MET A 59 -7.83 5.53 -9.37
N VAL A 60 -7.59 5.94 -8.13
CA VAL A 60 -8.67 6.25 -7.17
C VAL A 60 -9.53 7.41 -7.69
N LEU A 61 -8.90 8.46 -8.24
CA LEU A 61 -9.60 9.58 -8.88
C LEU A 61 -10.48 9.09 -10.05
N LEU A 62 -9.92 8.30 -10.96
CA LEU A 62 -10.63 7.76 -12.12
C LEU A 62 -11.83 6.91 -11.70
N TYR A 63 -11.64 5.98 -10.77
CA TYR A 63 -12.72 5.11 -10.31
C TYR A 63 -13.81 5.86 -9.53
N GLY A 64 -13.46 6.97 -8.89
CA GLY A 64 -14.43 7.89 -8.28
C GLY A 64 -15.38 8.53 -9.30
N THR A 65 -14.99 8.67 -10.59
CA THR A 65 -15.91 9.13 -11.65
C THR A 65 -16.85 8.04 -12.16
N LEU A 66 -16.47 6.78 -12.04
CA LEU A 66 -17.18 5.63 -12.58
C LEU A 66 -18.14 5.00 -11.57
N PHE A 67 -17.80 5.06 -10.29
CA PHE A 67 -18.52 4.41 -9.20
C PHE A 67 -18.73 5.35 -8.02
N ASN A 68 -19.62 4.93 -7.11
CA ASN A 68 -19.86 5.68 -5.87
C ASN A 68 -18.52 5.86 -5.09
N PRO A 69 -18.13 7.10 -4.75
CA PRO A 69 -16.87 7.38 -4.05
C PRO A 69 -16.70 6.61 -2.74
N LEU A 70 -17.80 6.38 -2.00
CA LEU A 70 -17.76 5.61 -0.76
C LEU A 70 -17.43 4.15 -1.01
N LEU A 71 -18.00 3.54 -2.06
CA LEU A 71 -17.70 2.17 -2.47
C LEU A 71 -16.23 2.03 -2.89
N VAL A 72 -15.71 2.95 -3.71
CA VAL A 72 -14.30 2.97 -4.15
C VAL A 72 -13.37 3.08 -2.94
N ALA A 73 -13.68 3.98 -2.00
CA ALA A 73 -12.89 4.16 -0.79
C ALA A 73 -12.85 2.91 0.09
N PHE A 74 -14.00 2.28 0.29
CA PHE A 74 -14.13 1.09 1.12
C PHE A 74 -13.40 -0.11 0.51
N LEU A 75 -13.60 -0.39 -0.77
CA LEU A 75 -12.91 -1.46 -1.49
C LEU A 75 -11.40 -1.22 -1.58
N GLY A 76 -10.97 0.00 -1.88
CA GLY A 76 -9.57 0.39 -1.88
C GLY A 76 -8.92 0.24 -0.49
N GLY A 77 -9.66 0.59 0.57
CA GLY A 77 -9.25 0.38 1.96
C GLY A 77 -9.05 -1.08 2.30
N ILE A 78 -10.00 -1.96 1.93
CA ILE A 78 -9.90 -3.42 2.13
C ILE A 78 -8.74 -3.99 1.32
N ALA A 79 -8.60 -3.63 0.04
CA ALA A 79 -7.52 -4.09 -0.82
C ALA A 79 -6.13 -3.70 -0.25
N THR A 80 -6.03 -2.48 0.30
CA THR A 80 -4.81 -2.03 0.97
C THR A 80 -4.55 -2.82 2.25
N CYS A 81 -5.56 -3.07 3.08
CA CYS A 81 -5.42 -3.88 4.29
C CYS A 81 -4.95 -5.31 3.98
N TRP A 82 -5.49 -5.90 2.91
CA TRP A 82 -5.09 -7.24 2.47
C TRP A 82 -3.60 -7.29 2.12
N VAL A 83 -3.12 -6.34 1.31
CA VAL A 83 -1.71 -6.32 0.94
C VAL A 83 -0.80 -5.90 2.10
N GLU A 84 -1.25 -5.04 3.00
CA GLU A 84 -0.48 -4.67 4.19
C GLU A 84 -0.37 -5.82 5.19
N PHE A 85 -1.36 -6.70 5.26
CA PHE A 85 -1.25 -7.98 5.98
C PHE A 85 -0.10 -8.82 5.41
N LEU A 86 -0.01 -8.96 4.09
CA LEU A 86 1.08 -9.69 3.42
C LEU A 86 2.43 -8.99 3.64
N ASN A 87 2.49 -7.67 3.48
CA ASN A 87 3.68 -6.86 3.72
C ASN A 87 4.22 -7.04 5.14
N TYR A 88 3.34 -7.01 6.14
CA TYR A 88 3.72 -7.21 7.54
C TYR A 88 4.35 -8.59 7.76
N LYS A 89 3.73 -9.65 7.21
CA LYS A 89 4.26 -11.02 7.31
C LYS A 89 5.61 -11.17 6.59
N ILE A 90 5.72 -10.64 5.36
CA ILE A 90 6.97 -10.69 4.58
C ILE A 90 8.10 -9.95 5.31
N LEU A 91 7.84 -8.74 5.80
CA LEU A 91 8.82 -7.96 6.54
C LEU A 91 9.26 -8.67 7.82
N GLY A 92 8.33 -9.30 8.54
CA GLY A 92 8.67 -10.09 9.73
C GLY A 92 9.66 -11.23 9.45
N LEU A 93 9.57 -11.84 8.25
CA LEU A 93 10.52 -12.87 7.82
C LEU A 93 11.88 -12.28 7.39
N ILE A 94 11.86 -11.06 6.82
CA ILE A 94 13.05 -10.39 6.27
C ILE A 94 13.83 -9.63 7.36
N THR A 95 13.20 -9.23 8.47
CA THR A 95 13.84 -8.48 9.55
C THR A 95 15.04 -9.21 10.16
N ASN A 96 15.13 -10.52 9.99
CA ASN A 96 16.29 -11.33 10.39
C ASN A 96 17.48 -11.25 9.41
N ILE A 97 17.35 -10.56 8.29
CA ILE A 97 18.44 -10.41 7.33
C ILE A 97 19.45 -9.37 7.84
N ARG A 98 20.73 -9.71 7.75
CA ARG A 98 21.87 -8.92 8.26
C ARG A 98 21.83 -7.44 7.85
N GLN A 99 21.38 -7.13 6.63
CA GLN A 99 21.28 -5.77 6.11
C GLN A 99 20.24 -4.92 6.87
N ILE A 100 19.09 -5.50 7.23
CA ILE A 100 18.04 -4.80 7.99
C ILE A 100 18.52 -4.59 9.42
N GLN A 101 19.16 -5.59 10.02
CA GLN A 101 19.75 -5.48 11.35
C GLN A 101 20.80 -4.37 11.45
N THR A 102 21.55 -4.11 10.39
CA THR A 102 22.52 -3.01 10.37
C THR A 102 21.84 -1.64 10.37
N ILE A 103 20.71 -1.50 9.67
CA ILE A 103 19.94 -0.23 9.62
C ILE A 103 19.21 0.01 10.94
N THR A 104 18.62 -1.03 11.53
CA THR A 104 17.87 -0.93 12.79
C THR A 104 18.75 -0.61 14.00
N LYS A 105 20.07 -0.80 13.91
CA LYS A 105 21.04 -0.43 14.94
C LYS A 105 21.51 1.02 14.88
N LYS A 106 21.16 1.77 13.82
CA LYS A 106 21.57 3.18 13.68
C LYS A 106 20.83 4.08 14.67
N GLN A 107 21.53 5.06 15.25
CA GLN A 107 20.99 5.97 16.27
C GLN A 107 19.72 6.73 15.82
N TRP A 108 19.72 7.21 14.57
CA TRP A 108 18.55 7.89 14.02
C TRP A 108 17.31 6.97 13.92
N TYR A 109 17.54 5.70 13.58
CA TYR A 109 16.46 4.69 13.50
C TYR A 109 15.88 4.42 14.89
N LEU A 110 16.74 4.21 15.89
CA LEU A 110 16.32 3.96 17.28
C LEU A 110 15.53 5.15 17.86
N LYS A 111 15.95 6.39 17.57
CA LYS A 111 15.18 7.59 17.96
C LYS A 111 13.79 7.62 17.30
N ALA A 112 13.72 7.41 16.00
CA ALA A 112 12.45 7.40 15.26
C ALA A 112 11.53 6.26 15.70
N GLU A 113 12.06 5.06 15.93
CA GLU A 113 11.32 3.93 16.49
C GLU A 113 10.84 4.21 17.92
N GLY A 114 11.66 4.89 18.75
CA GLY A 114 11.29 5.32 20.10
C GLY A 114 10.10 6.28 20.08
N TRP A 115 10.05 7.22 19.13
CA TRP A 115 8.89 8.10 18.96
C TRP A 115 7.66 7.35 18.47
N PHE A 116 7.84 6.45 17.49
CA PHE A 116 6.76 5.59 17.02
C PHE A 116 6.15 4.76 18.15
N LYS A 117 6.96 4.19 19.06
CA LYS A 117 6.49 3.38 20.19
C LYS A 117 5.63 4.15 21.21
N LYS A 118 5.74 5.48 21.28
CA LYS A 118 4.91 6.31 22.18
C LYS A 118 3.45 6.38 21.72
N ALA A 119 3.21 6.46 20.40
CA ALA A 119 1.87 6.55 19.82
C ALA A 119 1.80 5.81 18.46
N PRO A 120 1.95 4.48 18.43
CA PRO A 120 2.10 3.73 17.17
C PRO A 120 0.85 3.83 16.30
N PHE A 121 -0.34 3.71 16.87
CA PHE A 121 -1.61 3.84 16.13
C PHE A 121 -1.73 5.21 15.46
N LEU A 122 -1.53 6.28 16.21
CA LEU A 122 -1.63 7.65 15.70
C LEU A 122 -0.58 7.94 14.62
N SER A 123 0.66 7.48 14.82
CA SER A 123 1.74 7.62 13.83
C SER A 123 1.39 6.94 12.50
N LEU A 124 0.78 5.76 12.55
CA LEU A 124 0.31 5.04 11.37
C LEU A 124 -0.86 5.76 10.69
N VAL A 125 -1.82 6.26 11.48
CA VAL A 125 -2.97 6.99 10.93
C VAL A 125 -2.50 8.29 10.26
N ILE A 126 -1.67 9.08 10.91
CA ILE A 126 -1.14 10.32 10.33
C ILE A 126 -0.34 10.04 9.06
N SER A 127 0.56 9.06 9.07
CA SER A 127 1.36 8.74 7.88
C SER A 127 0.53 8.17 6.72
N GLY A 128 -0.57 7.49 7.01
CA GLY A 128 -1.49 6.97 6.00
C GLY A 128 -2.42 8.02 5.40
N LEU A 129 -2.82 9.03 6.18
CA LEU A 129 -3.65 10.16 5.72
C LEU A 129 -2.85 11.19 4.94
N THR A 130 -1.61 11.45 5.36
CA THR A 130 -0.73 12.47 4.77
C THR A 130 0.11 11.89 3.62
N PRO A 131 0.74 12.73 2.77
CA PRO A 131 1.67 12.28 1.74
C PRO A 131 3.03 11.82 2.30
N ILE A 132 3.16 11.61 3.61
CA ILE A 132 4.38 11.11 4.24
C ILE A 132 4.62 9.65 3.78
N PRO A 133 5.87 9.27 3.43
CA PRO A 133 6.18 7.91 3.04
C PRO A 133 5.81 6.89 4.13
N PHE A 134 4.91 5.97 3.83
CA PHE A 134 4.41 4.96 4.77
C PHE A 134 5.43 3.84 5.07
N ALA A 135 6.38 3.62 4.15
CA ALA A 135 7.34 2.52 4.25
C ALA A 135 8.15 2.47 5.56
N PRO A 136 8.68 3.57 6.14
CA PRO A 136 9.35 3.56 7.44
C PRO A 136 8.44 3.07 8.57
N PHE A 137 7.19 3.53 8.60
CA PHE A 137 6.22 3.17 9.64
C PHE A 137 5.83 1.69 9.58
N ARG A 138 5.77 1.12 8.38
CA ARG A 138 5.62 -0.33 8.15
C ARG A 138 6.77 -1.10 8.81
N VAL A 139 8.01 -0.67 8.58
CA VAL A 139 9.19 -1.31 9.19
C VAL A 139 9.17 -1.17 10.71
N PHE A 140 8.88 0.04 11.26
CA PHE A 140 8.76 0.25 12.71
C PHE A 140 7.69 -0.65 13.34
N SER A 141 6.56 -0.85 12.67
CA SER A 141 5.49 -1.72 13.17
C SER A 141 5.96 -3.16 13.35
N VAL A 142 6.76 -3.67 12.40
CA VAL A 142 7.29 -5.03 12.45
C VAL A 142 8.41 -5.16 13.48
N THR A 143 9.37 -4.22 13.50
CA THR A 143 10.53 -4.27 14.41
C THR A 143 10.13 -4.06 15.87
N SER A 144 9.15 -3.19 16.13
CA SER A 144 8.60 -2.99 17.49
C SER A 144 7.57 -4.04 17.90
N ARG A 145 7.32 -5.07 17.07
CA ARG A 145 6.32 -6.13 17.30
C ARG A 145 4.92 -5.59 17.60
N TYR A 146 4.54 -4.52 16.90
CA TYR A 146 3.21 -3.95 17.06
C TYR A 146 2.14 -4.95 16.61
N SER A 147 1.03 -5.04 17.34
CA SER A 147 -0.02 -6.02 17.03
C SER A 147 -0.54 -5.89 15.60
N LEU A 148 -0.55 -7.00 14.86
CA LEU A 148 -1.01 -7.04 13.46
C LEU A 148 -2.45 -6.52 13.31
N THR A 149 -3.36 -6.89 14.22
CA THR A 149 -4.75 -6.42 14.18
C THR A 149 -4.83 -4.90 14.33
N ARG A 150 -4.12 -4.32 15.29
CA ARG A 150 -4.08 -2.85 15.48
C ARG A 150 -3.40 -2.16 14.31
N TYR A 151 -2.37 -2.78 13.71
CA TYR A 151 -1.72 -2.28 12.51
C TYR A 151 -2.70 -2.20 11.32
N ILE A 152 -3.41 -3.30 11.01
CA ILE A 152 -4.40 -3.33 9.94
C ILE A 152 -5.54 -2.34 10.19
N LEU A 153 -6.03 -2.25 11.44
CA LEU A 153 -7.05 -1.28 11.80
C LEU A 153 -6.57 0.17 11.57
N SER A 154 -5.34 0.51 11.96
CA SER A 154 -4.79 1.85 11.72
C SER A 154 -4.63 2.15 10.22
N VAL A 155 -4.26 1.16 9.41
CA VAL A 155 -4.20 1.29 7.95
C VAL A 155 -5.58 1.55 7.36
N PHE A 156 -6.59 0.79 7.78
CA PHE A 156 -7.97 0.96 7.31
C PHE A 156 -8.51 2.35 7.64
N VAL A 157 -8.39 2.76 8.92
CA VAL A 157 -8.83 4.08 9.41
C VAL A 157 -8.13 5.23 8.70
N ALA A 158 -6.88 5.05 8.29
CA ALA A 158 -6.12 6.07 7.58
C ALA A 158 -6.43 6.12 6.08
N ARG A 159 -6.43 4.96 5.42
CA ARG A 159 -6.53 4.88 3.96
C ARG A 159 -7.93 5.09 3.42
N THR A 160 -8.96 4.60 4.12
CA THR A 160 -10.35 4.74 3.66
C THR A 160 -10.79 6.20 3.54
N PRO A 161 -10.59 7.09 4.54
CA PRO A 161 -10.92 8.52 4.37
C PRO A 161 -10.10 9.20 3.28
N ARG A 162 -8.81 8.88 3.17
CA ARG A 162 -7.96 9.41 2.09
C ARG A 162 -8.49 9.02 0.71
N TYR A 163 -8.85 7.75 0.51
CA TYR A 163 -9.42 7.28 -0.76
C TYR A 163 -10.79 7.89 -1.02
N TYR A 164 -11.59 8.11 0.02
CA TYR A 164 -12.88 8.79 -0.13
C TYR A 164 -12.71 10.22 -0.63
N ILE A 165 -11.80 11.00 -0.05
CA ILE A 165 -11.51 12.37 -0.49
C ILE A 165 -11.02 12.36 -1.96
N LEU A 166 -10.11 11.46 -2.32
CA LEU A 166 -9.61 11.34 -3.68
C LEU A 166 -10.72 10.94 -4.66
N ALA A 167 -11.51 9.91 -4.34
CA ALA A 167 -12.61 9.46 -5.20
C ALA A 167 -13.69 10.52 -5.36
N LEU A 168 -14.02 11.23 -4.29
CA LEU A 168 -14.95 12.37 -4.33
C LEU A 168 -14.40 13.51 -5.21
N THR A 169 -13.11 13.82 -5.08
CA THR A 169 -12.44 14.80 -5.94
C THR A 169 -12.54 14.41 -7.42
N GLY A 170 -12.30 13.12 -7.73
CA GLY A 170 -12.47 12.58 -9.07
C GLY A 170 -13.91 12.73 -9.59
N ALA A 171 -14.90 12.39 -8.77
CA ALA A 171 -16.32 12.48 -9.10
C ALA A 171 -16.77 13.93 -9.40
N VAL A 172 -16.18 14.91 -8.70
CA VAL A 172 -16.50 16.35 -8.89
C VAL A 172 -15.77 16.93 -10.11
N ILE A 173 -14.45 16.72 -10.22
CA ILE A 173 -13.62 17.37 -11.26
C ILE A 173 -13.84 16.74 -12.63
N LYS A 174 -14.13 15.44 -12.73
CA LYS A 174 -14.39 14.70 -13.98
C LYS A 174 -13.39 15.02 -15.08
N LEU A 175 -12.12 14.81 -14.83
CA LEU A 175 -11.07 14.97 -15.84
C LEU A 175 -11.36 14.10 -17.07
N PRO A 176 -10.98 14.55 -18.29
CA PRO A 176 -11.02 13.68 -19.46
C PRO A 176 -10.05 12.50 -19.26
N TRP A 177 -10.33 11.36 -19.91
CA TRP A 177 -9.57 10.11 -19.71
C TRP A 177 -8.03 10.29 -19.90
N TRP A 178 -7.61 11.12 -20.84
CA TRP A 178 -6.19 11.45 -21.06
C TRP A 178 -5.58 12.26 -19.90
N GLY A 179 -6.39 13.05 -19.18
CA GLY A 179 -5.95 13.81 -18.00
C GLY A 179 -5.49 12.88 -16.86
N TYR A 180 -6.18 11.76 -16.64
CA TYR A 180 -5.74 10.74 -15.68
C TYR A 180 -4.43 10.07 -16.12
N GLY A 181 -4.24 9.88 -17.44
CA GLY A 181 -2.99 9.38 -18.01
C GLY A 181 -1.82 10.33 -17.74
N ILE A 182 -2.02 11.62 -17.95
CA ILE A 182 -0.99 12.66 -17.65
C ILE A 182 -0.67 12.68 -16.16
N LEU A 183 -1.68 12.69 -15.28
CA LEU A 183 -1.46 12.62 -13.84
C LEU A 183 -0.66 11.38 -13.45
N PHE A 184 -1.01 10.23 -14.00
CA PHE A 184 -0.27 8.99 -13.78
C PHE A 184 1.21 9.12 -14.15
N LEU A 185 1.51 9.67 -15.33
CA LEU A 185 2.88 9.87 -15.80
C LEU A 185 3.65 10.87 -14.92
N ILE A 186 3.01 11.96 -14.47
CA ILE A 186 3.62 12.93 -13.55
C ILE A 186 3.98 12.26 -12.22
N PHE A 187 3.05 11.53 -11.60
CA PHE A 187 3.31 10.84 -10.34
C PHE A 187 4.40 9.76 -10.50
N LEU A 188 4.39 9.04 -11.62
CA LEU A 188 5.42 8.04 -11.93
C LEU A 188 6.80 8.71 -12.10
N ALA A 189 6.87 9.83 -12.83
CA ALA A 189 8.10 10.59 -13.02
C ALA A 189 8.67 11.10 -11.69
N ILE A 190 7.81 11.64 -10.79
CA ILE A 190 8.21 12.07 -9.44
C ILE A 190 8.74 10.87 -8.63
N ALA A 191 8.07 9.73 -8.69
CA ALA A 191 8.48 8.51 -7.97
C ALA A 191 9.84 7.99 -8.47
N LEU A 192 10.08 8.03 -9.79
CA LEU A 192 11.35 7.61 -10.39
C LEU A 192 12.47 8.63 -10.07
N TYR A 193 12.20 9.92 -10.21
CA TYR A 193 13.17 10.99 -9.92
C TYR A 193 13.65 10.92 -8.45
N SER A 194 12.73 10.80 -7.50
CA SER A 194 13.08 10.71 -6.08
C SER A 194 14.00 9.52 -5.78
N ARG A 195 13.86 8.42 -6.50
CA ARG A 195 14.74 7.24 -6.35
C ARG A 195 16.12 7.42 -6.94
N LEU A 196 16.20 8.01 -8.13
CA LEU A 196 17.47 8.30 -8.77
C LEU A 196 18.29 9.24 -7.88
N HIS A 197 17.67 10.30 -7.37
CA HIS A 197 18.34 11.25 -6.48
C HIS A 197 18.88 10.61 -5.20
N ILE A 198 18.12 9.68 -4.59
CA ILE A 198 18.58 8.96 -3.39
C ILE A 198 19.77 8.01 -3.70
N ARG A 199 19.85 7.47 -4.92
CA ARG A 199 21.01 6.65 -5.34
C ARG A 199 22.28 7.48 -5.52
N TYR A 200 22.16 8.64 -6.17
CA TYR A 200 23.31 9.54 -6.40
C TYR A 200 23.83 10.18 -5.11
N ALA A 201 22.99 10.44 -4.13
CA ALA A 201 23.39 10.97 -2.83
C ALA A 201 24.09 9.96 -1.91
N LYS A 202 24.18 8.69 -2.30
CA LYS A 202 24.80 7.60 -1.51
C LYS A 202 26.09 7.03 -2.14
N GLY A 203 26.48 7.46 -3.32
CA GLY A 203 27.76 7.17 -3.96
C GLY A 203 28.75 8.31 -3.78
#